data_57bf2534d5b5eb7b497864253490a19b
#
_entry.id   57bf2534d5b5eb7b497864253490a19b
#
_cell.length_a   1.000
_cell.length_b   1.000
_cell.length_c   1.000
_cell.angle_alpha   90.00
_cell.angle_beta   90.00
_cell.angle_gamma   90.00
#
_symmetry.space_group_name_H-M   'P 1'
#
loop_
_entity.id
_entity.type
_entity.pdbx_description
1 polymer ?
#
loop_
_entity_poly.entity_id
_entity_poly.type
_entity_poly.pdbx_seq_one_letter_code
_entity_poly.pdbx_strand_id
1 'polypeptide(L)'
;MPATSETIVSATTHPGDSTAETVTGDKFKGDGYYGRSDGLHTVQYNVSGVAGTIKMQGTLPTNPVDADYFDIAGTTYDSTTAGKDGAFAYNFTGNFVWVRAVINYTDGTISSIMLNH
;
A
#
# COMPACT_ATOMS: atom_id res chain seq x y z
N MET A 1 -0.53 21.96 13.61
CA MET A 1 -1.04 20.59 13.60
C MET A 1 0.03 19.66 13.02
N PRO A 2 0.53 18.70 13.77
CA PRO A 2 1.52 17.78 13.21
C PRO A 2 0.91 16.90 12.12
N ALA A 3 1.73 16.57 11.14
CA ALA A 3 1.32 15.62 10.12
C ALA A 3 1.16 14.22 10.73
N THR A 4 0.16 13.49 10.27
CA THR A 4 -0.11 12.12 10.74
C THR A 4 0.25 11.06 9.69
N SER A 5 0.95 11.46 8.61
CA SER A 5 1.43 10.54 7.60
C SER A 5 2.55 9.67 8.13
N GLU A 6 2.51 8.39 7.78
CA GLU A 6 3.57 7.44 8.11
C GLU A 6 4.04 6.71 6.86
N THR A 7 5.31 6.33 6.84
CA THR A 7 5.88 5.53 5.75
C THR A 7 5.62 4.07 6.05
N ILE A 8 4.78 3.42 5.23
CA ILE A 8 4.40 2.03 5.44
C ILE A 8 5.23 1.06 4.61
N VAL A 9 5.90 1.55 3.57
CA VAL A 9 6.92 0.78 2.82
C VAL A 9 8.07 1.73 2.53
N SER A 10 9.27 1.36 2.95
CA SER A 10 10.47 2.12 2.65
C SER A 10 11.02 1.75 1.27
N ALA A 11 12.10 2.41 0.83
CA ALA A 11 12.67 2.23 -0.50
C ALA A 11 12.90 0.75 -0.83
N THR A 12 12.34 0.31 -1.96
CA THR A 12 12.39 -1.08 -2.42
C THR A 12 12.64 -1.09 -3.92
N THR A 13 13.68 -1.78 -4.36
CA THR A 13 14.08 -1.85 -5.76
C THR A 13 14.00 -3.28 -6.25
N HIS A 14 13.36 -3.47 -7.40
CA HIS A 14 13.33 -4.77 -8.08
C HIS A 14 14.70 -5.09 -8.64
N PRO A 15 15.17 -6.35 -8.59
CA PRO A 15 16.48 -6.72 -9.15
C PRO A 15 16.60 -6.54 -10.66
N GLY A 16 15.49 -6.33 -11.39
CA GLY A 16 15.54 -6.06 -12.83
C GLY A 16 15.74 -7.28 -13.70
N ASP A 17 15.37 -8.45 -13.21
CA ASP A 17 15.51 -9.74 -13.91
C ASP A 17 14.27 -10.15 -14.68
N SER A 18 13.27 -9.28 -14.77
CA SER A 18 11.98 -9.51 -15.44
C SER A 18 11.13 -10.63 -14.80
N THR A 19 11.51 -11.09 -13.62
CA THR A 19 10.74 -12.09 -12.88
C THR A 19 9.78 -11.38 -11.93
N ALA A 20 8.52 -11.80 -11.93
CA ALA A 20 7.53 -11.21 -11.03
C ALA A 20 7.92 -11.47 -9.56
N GLU A 21 7.93 -10.40 -8.78
CA GLU A 21 8.26 -10.46 -7.35
C GLU A 21 7.11 -9.85 -6.56
N THR A 22 6.70 -10.54 -5.51
CA THR A 22 5.66 -10.05 -4.61
C THR A 22 6.27 -9.59 -3.30
N VAL A 23 6.04 -8.32 -2.96
CA VAL A 23 6.47 -7.75 -1.69
C VAL A 23 5.23 -7.42 -0.88
N THR A 24 5.12 -8.02 0.29
CA THR A 24 4.04 -7.73 1.23
C THR A 24 4.60 -6.86 2.34
N GLY A 25 4.07 -5.66 2.46
CA GLY A 25 4.50 -4.72 3.49
C GLY A 25 4.04 -5.15 4.88
N ASP A 26 4.61 -4.51 5.90
CA ASP A 26 4.19 -4.72 7.29
C ASP A 26 2.80 -4.15 7.51
N LYS A 27 2.12 -4.65 8.53
CA LYS A 27 0.82 -4.13 8.91
C LYS A 27 0.97 -2.84 9.70
N PHE A 28 0.07 -1.90 9.44
CA PHE A 28 -0.01 -0.62 10.14
C PHE A 28 -1.43 -0.41 10.64
N LYS A 29 -1.57 0.34 11.73
CA LYS A 29 -2.85 0.58 12.37
C LYS A 29 -3.73 1.46 11.50
N GLY A 30 -4.93 0.98 11.20
CA GLY A 30 -5.96 1.77 10.53
C GLY A 30 -6.89 2.44 11.53
N ASP A 31 -7.87 3.18 11.03
CA ASP A 31 -8.81 3.91 11.88
C ASP A 31 -9.61 2.99 12.81
N GLY A 32 -9.89 1.77 12.38
CA GLY A 32 -10.59 0.80 13.23
C GLY A 32 -9.80 0.38 14.45
N TYR A 33 -8.47 0.39 14.38
CA TYR A 33 -7.63 0.12 15.54
C TYR A 33 -7.80 1.18 16.63
N TYR A 34 -7.94 2.43 16.22
CA TYR A 34 -8.08 3.56 17.14
C TYR A 34 -9.52 3.81 17.58
N GLY A 35 -10.46 3.04 17.06
CA GLY A 35 -11.87 3.23 17.37
C GLY A 35 -12.48 4.47 16.71
N ARG A 36 -11.89 4.96 15.63
CA ARG A 36 -12.43 6.09 14.86
C ARG A 36 -13.56 5.61 13.97
N SER A 37 -14.47 6.50 13.63
CA SER A 37 -15.67 6.16 12.87
C SER A 37 -15.70 6.72 11.45
N ASP A 38 -14.82 7.65 11.10
CA ASP A 38 -14.79 8.24 9.75
C ASP A 38 -14.09 7.32 8.74
N GLY A 39 -13.07 6.59 9.15
CA GLY A 39 -12.42 5.58 8.32
C GLY A 39 -11.75 6.11 7.05
N LEU A 40 -11.52 7.42 6.93
CA LEU A 40 -10.94 8.00 5.73
C LEU A 40 -9.42 7.87 5.75
N HIS A 41 -8.89 7.22 4.72
CA HIS A 41 -7.46 7.00 4.55
C HIS A 41 -7.01 7.54 3.20
N THR A 42 -5.77 8.04 3.13
CA THR A 42 -5.11 8.40 1.87
C THR A 42 -3.77 7.69 1.82
N VAL A 43 -3.53 6.97 0.74
CA VAL A 43 -2.26 6.30 0.50
C VAL A 43 -1.58 6.95 -0.70
N GLN A 44 -0.27 7.11 -0.64
CA GLN A 44 0.52 7.67 -1.73
C GLN A 44 1.64 6.70 -2.10
N TYR A 45 1.63 6.26 -3.35
CA TYR A 45 2.68 5.41 -3.91
C TYR A 45 3.67 6.28 -4.66
N ASN A 46 4.90 6.36 -4.17
CA ASN A 46 5.99 7.08 -4.84
C ASN A 46 6.84 6.07 -5.60
N VAL A 47 6.78 6.12 -6.92
CA VAL A 47 7.33 5.08 -7.79
C VAL A 47 8.24 5.66 -8.86
N SER A 48 9.19 4.85 -9.31
CA SER A 48 10.06 5.17 -10.43
C SER A 48 10.18 3.93 -11.32
N GLY A 49 9.51 3.97 -12.47
CA GLY A 49 9.55 2.91 -13.46
C GLY A 49 8.95 1.59 -13.03
N VAL A 50 8.00 1.59 -12.08
CA VAL A 50 7.40 0.35 -11.57
C VAL A 50 6.46 -0.25 -12.61
N ALA A 51 6.83 -1.43 -13.11
CA ALA A 51 6.00 -2.22 -14.02
C ALA A 51 5.33 -3.34 -13.23
N GLY A 52 4.09 -3.11 -12.81
CA GLY A 52 3.35 -4.07 -12.01
C GLY A 52 2.15 -3.43 -11.33
N THR A 53 1.75 -4.00 -10.20
CA THR A 53 0.60 -3.54 -9.43
C THR A 53 1.00 -3.25 -7.99
N ILE A 54 0.36 -2.25 -7.40
CA ILE A 54 0.46 -1.94 -5.97
C ILE A 54 -0.97 -1.75 -5.48
N LYS A 55 -1.29 -2.36 -4.36
CA LYS A 55 -2.62 -2.23 -3.76
C LYS A 55 -2.54 -2.23 -2.25
N MET A 56 -3.60 -1.76 -1.61
CA MET A 56 -3.75 -1.83 -0.18
C MET A 56 -4.65 -3.00 0.18
N GLN A 57 -4.33 -3.64 1.28
CA GLN A 57 -5.17 -4.66 1.91
C GLN A 57 -5.52 -4.23 3.32
N GLY A 58 -6.69 -4.65 3.78
CA GLY A 58 -7.16 -4.37 5.13
C GLY A 58 -7.68 -5.61 5.80
N THR A 59 -7.85 -5.53 7.12
CA THR A 59 -8.41 -6.62 7.91
C THR A 59 -8.99 -6.10 9.22
N LEU A 60 -9.86 -6.89 9.84
CA LEU A 60 -10.51 -6.53 11.10
C LEU A 60 -9.97 -7.27 12.33
N PRO A 61 -9.48 -8.54 12.24
CA PRO A 61 -8.95 -9.22 13.42
C PRO A 61 -7.84 -8.43 14.10
N THR A 62 -7.76 -8.51 15.42
CA THR A 62 -6.72 -7.84 16.22
C THR A 62 -5.35 -8.47 16.00
N ASN A 63 -5.31 -9.78 15.79
CA ASN A 63 -4.08 -10.53 15.51
C ASN A 63 -4.26 -11.30 14.20
N PRO A 64 -4.16 -10.61 13.04
CA PRO A 64 -4.47 -11.24 11.77
C PRO A 64 -3.34 -12.16 11.29
N VAL A 65 -3.73 -13.19 10.53
CA VAL A 65 -2.82 -13.97 9.68
C VAL A 65 -3.01 -13.53 8.23
N ASP A 66 -2.14 -13.97 7.33
CA ASP A 66 -2.19 -13.51 5.92
C ASP A 66 -3.53 -13.78 5.25
N ALA A 67 -4.18 -14.89 5.58
CA ALA A 67 -5.47 -15.25 5.00
C ALA A 67 -6.62 -14.33 5.43
N ASP A 68 -6.44 -13.54 6.48
CA ASP A 68 -7.46 -12.62 6.98
C ASP A 68 -7.53 -11.33 6.18
N TYR A 69 -6.51 -11.02 5.39
CA TYR A 69 -6.45 -9.77 4.64
C TYR A 69 -7.25 -9.86 3.34
N PHE A 70 -7.83 -8.74 2.96
CA PHE A 70 -8.57 -8.61 1.70
C PHE A 70 -8.18 -7.33 0.99
N ASP A 71 -8.33 -7.33 -0.35
CA ASP A 71 -8.00 -6.18 -1.17
C ASP A 71 -8.99 -5.05 -0.93
N ILE A 72 -8.48 -3.82 -0.79
CA ILE A 72 -9.30 -2.64 -0.65
C ILE A 72 -9.55 -2.05 -2.04
N ALA A 73 -10.80 -1.94 -2.43
CA ALA A 73 -11.17 -1.40 -3.73
C ALA A 73 -10.73 0.06 -3.87
N GLY A 74 -10.36 0.45 -5.09
CA GLY A 74 -9.99 1.83 -5.39
C GLY A 74 -8.58 2.22 -4.96
N THR A 75 -7.72 1.26 -4.61
CA THR A 75 -6.35 1.53 -4.16
C THR A 75 -5.29 0.98 -5.12
N THR A 76 -5.68 0.42 -6.25
CA THR A 76 -4.76 -0.30 -7.13
C THR A 76 -4.06 0.63 -8.11
N TYR A 77 -2.73 0.73 -7.98
CA TYR A 77 -1.85 1.21 -9.02
C TYR A 77 -1.60 0.06 -9.99
N ASP A 78 -1.77 0.29 -11.29
CA ASP A 78 -1.53 -0.73 -12.30
C ASP A 78 -0.77 -0.13 -13.47
N SER A 79 0.42 -0.65 -13.74
CA SER A 79 1.22 -0.28 -14.90
C SER A 79 2.06 -1.47 -15.33
N THR A 80 1.39 -2.49 -15.89
CA THR A 80 2.04 -3.78 -16.19
C THR A 80 2.87 -3.77 -17.48
N THR A 81 2.62 -2.83 -18.39
CA THR A 81 3.30 -2.79 -19.68
C THR A 81 4.46 -1.80 -19.74
N ALA A 82 4.36 -0.69 -19.01
CA ALA A 82 5.41 0.34 -18.99
C ALA A 82 5.37 1.02 -17.63
N GLY A 83 6.51 1.07 -16.97
CA GLY A 83 6.61 1.71 -15.67
C GLY A 83 6.30 3.20 -15.74
N LYS A 84 5.66 3.72 -14.70
CA LYS A 84 5.37 5.15 -14.53
C LYS A 84 6.24 5.72 -13.44
N ASP A 85 6.53 7.01 -13.53
CA ASP A 85 7.26 7.74 -12.51
C ASP A 85 6.32 8.71 -11.81
N GLY A 86 6.56 8.94 -10.53
CA GLY A 86 5.88 9.98 -9.78
C GLY A 86 5.15 9.49 -8.56
N ALA A 87 4.21 10.32 -8.11
CA ALA A 87 3.39 10.05 -6.93
C ALA A 87 1.95 9.81 -7.35
N PHE A 88 1.39 8.71 -6.88
CA PHE A 88 0.01 8.34 -7.17
C PHE A 88 -0.74 8.17 -5.85
N ALA A 89 -1.80 8.95 -5.67
CA ALA A 89 -2.55 8.96 -4.42
C ALA A 89 -3.93 8.37 -4.62
N TYR A 90 -4.36 7.61 -3.63
CA TYR A 90 -5.68 6.99 -3.60
C TYR A 90 -6.31 7.18 -2.23
N ASN A 91 -7.60 7.49 -2.22
CA ASN A 91 -8.38 7.58 -0.99
C ASN A 91 -9.22 6.33 -0.84
N PHE A 92 -9.34 5.84 0.38
CA PHE A 92 -10.24 4.73 0.66
C PHE A 92 -10.90 4.91 2.02
N THR A 93 -12.05 4.31 2.18
CA THR A 93 -12.86 4.43 3.39
C THR A 93 -13.16 3.05 3.95
N GLY A 94 -13.01 2.91 5.25
CA GLY A 94 -13.31 1.69 5.98
C GLY A 94 -12.63 1.73 7.35
N ASN A 95 -13.25 1.13 8.33
CA ASN A 95 -12.71 1.10 9.70
C ASN A 95 -11.84 -0.15 9.89
N PHE A 96 -10.81 -0.28 9.08
CA PHE A 96 -9.87 -1.40 9.15
C PHE A 96 -9.02 -1.31 10.40
N VAL A 97 -8.85 -2.42 11.10
CA VAL A 97 -7.94 -2.48 12.27
C VAL A 97 -6.49 -2.41 11.81
N TRP A 98 -6.16 -3.18 10.77
CA TRP A 98 -4.83 -3.18 10.17
C TRP A 98 -4.93 -2.99 8.67
N VAL A 99 -3.94 -2.29 8.11
CA VAL A 99 -3.77 -2.11 6.67
C VAL A 99 -2.33 -2.41 6.28
N ARG A 100 -2.14 -2.89 5.06
CA ARG A 100 -0.81 -3.14 4.51
C ARG A 100 -0.81 -2.92 3.00
N ALA A 101 0.39 -2.68 2.43
CA ALA A 101 0.57 -2.59 1.00
C ALA A 101 1.07 -3.92 0.44
N VAL A 102 0.60 -4.29 -0.75
CA VAL A 102 1.08 -5.47 -1.48
C VAL A 102 1.50 -5.03 -2.87
N ILE A 103 2.73 -5.39 -3.23
CA ILE A 103 3.36 -5.01 -4.47
C ILE A 103 3.66 -6.28 -5.26
N ASN A 104 3.26 -6.31 -6.53
CA ASN A 104 3.65 -7.36 -7.45
C ASN A 104 4.20 -6.70 -8.71
N TYR A 105 5.50 -6.81 -8.96
CA TYR A 105 6.16 -6.07 -10.01
C TYR A 105 7.26 -6.87 -10.67
N THR A 106 7.60 -6.50 -11.91
CA THR A 106 8.66 -7.12 -12.70
C THR A 106 9.85 -6.19 -12.90
N ASP A 107 9.71 -4.91 -12.59
CA ASP A 107 10.78 -3.92 -12.71
C ASP A 107 10.41 -2.65 -11.93
N GLY A 108 11.41 -1.83 -11.66
CA GLY A 108 11.24 -0.50 -11.08
C GLY A 108 11.63 -0.38 -9.62
N THR A 109 11.49 0.84 -9.10
CA THR A 109 11.79 1.17 -7.72
C THR A 109 10.59 1.83 -7.08
N ILE A 110 10.25 1.39 -5.88
CA ILE A 110 9.29 2.08 -5.03
C ILE A 110 10.12 2.92 -4.06
N SER A 111 10.01 4.24 -4.18
CA SER A 111 10.75 5.14 -3.29
C SER A 111 10.19 5.10 -1.88
N SER A 112 8.87 5.08 -1.77
CA SER A 112 8.16 4.90 -0.51
C SER A 112 6.67 4.72 -0.77
N ILE A 113 5.97 4.17 0.22
CA ILE A 113 4.51 4.22 0.28
C ILE A 113 4.15 4.87 1.61
N MET A 114 3.33 5.89 1.55
CA MET A 114 2.93 6.68 2.72
C MET A 114 1.43 6.57 2.95
N LEU A 115 1.03 6.56 4.21
CA LEU A 115 -0.36 6.48 4.61
C LEU A 115 -0.69 7.62 5.55
N ASN A 116 -1.84 8.25 5.33
CA ASN A 116 -2.42 9.27 6.21
C ASN A 116 -3.85 8.86 6.57
N HIS A 117 -4.18 9.01 7.83
CA HIS A 117 -5.55 8.75 8.29
C HIS A 117 -5.94 9.49 9.56
#